data_bc496246b7889eb75eda7cc90ead0637
#
_entry.id   bc496246b7889eb75eda7cc90ead0637
#
_cell.length_a   1.000
_cell.length_b   1.000
_cell.length_c   1.000
_cell.angle_alpha   90.00
_cell.angle_beta   90.00
_cell.angle_gamma   90.00
#
_symmetry.space_group_name_H-M   'P 1'
#
loop_
_entity.id
_entity.type
_entity.pdbx_description
1 polymer ?
#
loop_
_entity_poly.entity_id
_entity_poly.type
_entity_poly.pdbx_seq_one_letter_code
_entity_poly.pdbx_strand_id
1 'polypeptide(L)'
;MIEGALGEDEEGRDVHFLCQQLFSIALGERESEAGDRKLLAAPVNLAEQVKSTGSSDVETVSSMWMKAPDTRYLVDQKKLDKAEAKLKQKLEKRTQRDTTSASASKGSPALSGPTTSQSANKQLDRAEASGGLTYDLKIENIDISYGQKTLLSGADLGLTFGRRYGLVGRNGTGKTTLLRSIASRELRLPSHLTVLHVEQEVERGEGSALESVLECDFERGELIARVKRAGTTPEEDTSLPELYARLEEIEADKAPAKAASILAGLGFSAEAQSFPTKQFSGGWRMRLALARALFTKPDLLLLDEPTNMLDMRAVLWLEDYLLTWLSTILVVSHDRHFLTSVCTDIIHMHSKRLDFYKGNYETFVQTKTEKLKSQQREYEAQMQYRQHLQAFVDRWRYNAKRSSQAQSRLKILEKLPELTPVVAEQEVILRFPEVDKLSPPILQLSEITFGYGKEVVFKNMNINADMESRIALVGENGAGKTTLVKLLTGELSPQEGYRQAHRSLKTAFFSQHHVDQLVMDVTALEFMQQKFPGKREEEYRHALGMFGVSSDLALRPIASLSGGQKSRLAFAILAVPRPNFFIFDEPTNHLDVESWKH
;
A
#
# COMPACT_ATOMS: atom_id res chain seq x y z
N MET A 1 31.09 23.26 -8.85
CA MET A 1 31.66 24.52 -9.36
C MET A 1 32.41 25.25 -8.23
N ILE A 2 33.28 24.59 -7.50
CA ILE A 2 34.19 25.16 -6.47
C ILE A 2 35.60 24.50 -6.56
N GLU A 3 35.87 23.73 -7.60
CA GLU A 3 37.16 23.02 -7.77
C GLU A 3 38.12 23.68 -8.77
N GLY A 4 37.98 24.96 -9.05
CA GLY A 4 38.76 25.62 -10.10
C GLY A 4 39.49 26.92 -9.74
N ALA A 5 39.65 27.27 -8.49
CA ALA A 5 40.20 28.59 -8.14
C ALA A 5 41.17 28.61 -6.95
N LEU A 6 41.93 27.58 -6.70
CA LEU A 6 42.95 27.65 -5.63
C LEU A 6 44.23 26.99 -6.13
N GLY A 7 45.30 27.81 -6.19
CA GLY A 7 46.65 27.36 -6.56
C GLY A 7 47.32 26.54 -5.48
N GLU A 8 48.11 25.61 -5.89
CA GLU A 8 48.86 24.65 -5.04
C GLU A 8 49.81 25.42 -4.10
N ASP A 9 49.74 25.14 -2.78
CA ASP A 9 50.69 25.36 -1.71
C ASP A 9 50.30 26.17 -0.46
N GLU A 10 49.17 26.85 -0.36
CA GLU A 10 48.70 27.47 0.89
C GLU A 10 47.40 26.92 1.48
N GLU A 11 46.77 26.00 0.76
CA GLU A 11 45.36 25.60 0.99
C GLU A 11 45.11 24.69 2.19
N GLY A 12 46.07 23.97 2.66
CA GLY A 12 45.88 22.99 3.77
C GLY A 12 45.61 23.65 5.13
N ARG A 13 46.02 24.90 5.33
CA ARG A 13 45.84 25.62 6.62
C ARG A 13 44.53 26.36 6.68
N ASP A 14 44.09 26.93 5.57
CA ASP A 14 42.83 27.72 5.51
C ASP A 14 41.59 26.84 5.56
N VAL A 15 41.62 25.66 4.94
CA VAL A 15 40.51 24.70 5.01
C VAL A 15 40.31 24.17 6.43
N HIS A 16 41.38 23.92 7.15
CA HIS A 16 41.27 23.45 8.53
C HIS A 16 40.74 24.55 9.47
N PHE A 17 41.11 25.80 9.23
CA PHE A 17 40.60 26.97 9.96
C PHE A 17 39.13 27.25 9.65
N LEU A 18 38.73 27.16 8.39
CA LEU A 18 37.32 27.27 7.98
C LEU A 18 36.47 26.11 8.53
N CYS A 19 36.96 24.89 8.52
CA CYS A 19 36.29 23.77 9.16
C CYS A 19 36.14 23.95 10.67
N GLN A 20 37.15 24.51 11.37
CA GLN A 20 37.01 24.84 12.78
C GLN A 20 36.00 25.96 13.03
N GLN A 21 35.96 27.01 12.20
CA GLN A 21 34.96 28.06 12.31
C GLN A 21 33.53 27.54 12.02
N LEU A 22 33.36 26.69 11.04
CA LEU A 22 32.05 26.06 10.76
C LEU A 22 31.63 25.10 11.87
N PHE A 23 32.58 24.43 12.48
CA PHE A 23 32.33 23.53 13.60
C PHE A 23 31.93 24.30 14.87
N SER A 24 32.55 25.46 15.16
CA SER A 24 32.14 26.34 16.25
C SER A 24 30.76 26.98 16.05
N ILE A 25 30.42 27.36 14.81
CA ILE A 25 29.12 27.89 14.47
C ILE A 25 28.04 26.78 14.56
N ALA A 26 28.35 25.56 14.15
CA ALA A 26 27.43 24.40 14.21
C ALA A 26 27.16 23.91 15.63
N LEU A 27 28.14 24.09 16.56
CA LEU A 27 28.00 23.76 17.98
C LEU A 27 27.26 24.84 18.79
N GLY A 28 26.91 25.98 18.22
CA GLY A 28 26.12 27.04 18.84
C GLY A 28 26.71 27.44 20.19
N GLU A 29 27.72 28.30 20.21
CA GLU A 29 28.24 28.89 21.44
C GLU A 29 27.09 29.56 22.20
N ARG A 30 26.58 28.87 23.21
CA ARG A 30 25.93 29.51 24.33
C ARG A 30 27.02 29.76 25.38
N GLU A 31 27.64 30.88 25.27
CA GLU A 31 28.32 31.46 26.44
C GLU A 31 27.24 31.85 27.45
N SER A 32 27.11 31.05 28.52
CA SER A 32 26.66 31.54 29.83
C SER A 32 27.02 30.52 30.90
N GLU A 33 27.86 30.98 31.80
CA GLU A 33 28.11 30.48 33.16
C GLU A 33 28.78 29.12 33.29
N ALA A 34 30.12 29.14 33.18
CA ALA A 34 31.00 28.09 33.64
C ALA A 34 31.11 28.12 35.17
N GLY A 35 30.23 27.34 35.82
CA GLY A 35 30.54 26.82 37.16
C GLY A 35 31.66 25.77 37.07
N ASP A 36 32.67 25.94 37.90
CA ASP A 36 33.88 25.13 38.03
C ASP A 36 33.66 23.62 37.93
N ARG A 37 33.85 23.02 36.78
CA ARG A 37 33.83 21.57 36.59
C ARG A 37 35.26 21.05 36.77
N LYS A 38 35.59 20.53 37.97
CA LYS A 38 36.82 19.79 38.19
C LYS A 38 36.82 18.51 37.36
N LEU A 39 37.72 18.42 36.41
CA LEU A 39 38.03 17.19 35.70
C LEU A 39 38.67 16.19 36.65
N LEU A 40 38.08 15.03 36.81
CA LEU A 40 38.62 13.92 37.60
C LEU A 40 39.75 13.24 36.80
N ALA A 41 40.90 13.09 37.41
CA ALA A 41 42.13 12.56 36.81
C ALA A 41 42.15 11.01 36.66
N ALA A 42 41.13 10.30 37.14
CA ALA A 42 41.02 8.85 37.02
C ALA A 42 39.55 8.40 37.03
N PRO A 43 39.19 7.25 36.42
CA PRO A 43 37.83 6.72 36.45
C PRO A 43 37.42 6.33 37.87
N VAL A 44 36.34 6.92 38.38
CA VAL A 44 35.80 6.67 39.71
C VAL A 44 34.95 5.41 39.71
N ASN A 45 35.26 4.47 40.59
CA ASN A 45 34.46 3.28 40.78
C ASN A 45 33.22 3.62 41.64
N LEU A 46 32.05 3.72 41.02
CA LEU A 46 30.79 4.08 41.69
C LEU A 46 30.44 3.19 42.90
N ALA A 47 30.98 1.98 42.95
CA ALA A 47 30.74 1.04 44.05
C ALA A 47 31.49 1.41 45.36
N GLU A 48 32.52 2.26 45.28
CA GLU A 48 33.28 2.72 46.46
C GLU A 48 32.71 4.02 47.06
N GLN A 49 32.09 4.86 46.24
CA GLN A 49 31.45 6.09 46.74
C GLN A 49 30.16 5.80 47.54
N VAL A 50 29.48 4.70 47.30
CA VAL A 50 28.28 4.28 48.06
C VAL A 50 28.66 3.76 49.45
N LYS A 51 29.92 3.40 49.70
CA LYS A 51 30.40 2.93 51.02
C LYS A 51 30.81 4.04 51.97
N SER A 52 31.05 5.26 51.49
CA SER A 52 31.56 6.38 52.30
C SER A 52 30.47 7.34 52.80
N THR A 53 29.26 7.28 52.24
CA THR A 53 28.08 7.98 52.77
C THR A 53 27.23 6.97 53.52
N GLY A 54 27.48 6.87 54.79
CA GLY A 54 26.72 6.04 55.72
C GLY A 54 25.28 6.51 55.82
N SER A 55 24.42 5.53 55.88
CA SER A 55 23.02 5.54 56.34
C SER A 55 21.94 6.07 55.37
N SER A 56 21.01 5.18 55.15
CA SER A 56 19.56 5.41 55.02
C SER A 56 18.95 5.91 53.72
N ASP A 57 19.43 5.51 52.53
CA ASP A 57 18.56 5.72 51.35
C ASP A 57 18.87 4.78 50.18
N VAL A 58 19.02 3.49 50.44
CA VAL A 58 19.21 2.47 49.38
C VAL A 58 17.86 2.03 48.77
N GLU A 59 16.73 2.51 49.27
CA GLU A 59 15.40 2.16 48.73
C GLU A 59 14.90 3.05 47.58
N THR A 60 15.57 4.17 47.31
CA THR A 60 15.03 5.14 46.32
C THR A 60 15.52 4.98 44.87
N VAL A 61 16.59 4.24 44.61
CA VAL A 61 17.13 4.13 43.24
C VAL A 61 16.50 2.99 42.43
N SER A 62 15.90 2.00 43.10
CA SER A 62 15.15 0.95 42.40
C SER A 62 13.70 1.34 42.03
N SER A 63 13.19 2.48 42.56
CA SER A 63 11.80 2.90 42.38
C SER A 63 11.57 3.82 41.18
N MET A 64 12.61 4.23 40.47
CA MET A 64 12.51 5.19 39.37
C MET A 64 11.99 4.56 38.08
N TRP A 65 11.98 3.23 37.98
CA TRP A 65 11.53 2.47 36.81
C TRP A 65 10.32 1.55 37.07
N MET A 66 9.86 1.44 38.31
CA MET A 66 8.64 0.72 38.64
C MET A 66 7.76 1.65 39.47
N LYS A 67 6.70 2.19 38.86
CA LYS A 67 5.55 2.66 39.65
C LYS A 67 4.99 1.43 40.34
N ALA A 68 5.22 1.30 41.62
CA ALA A 68 4.54 0.32 42.45
C ALA A 68 3.02 0.55 42.28
N PRO A 69 2.23 -0.48 41.98
CA PRO A 69 0.79 -0.33 41.99
C PRO A 69 0.38 0.06 43.40
N ASP A 70 -0.32 1.20 43.52
CA ASP A 70 -0.87 1.74 44.74
C ASP A 70 -1.73 0.67 45.44
N THR A 71 -1.25 0.12 46.54
CA THR A 71 -1.88 -0.96 47.33
C THR A 71 -3.15 -0.53 48.02
N ARG A 72 -3.80 0.58 47.63
CA ARG A 72 -5.03 1.08 48.20
C ARG A 72 -6.32 0.63 47.51
N TYR A 73 -6.23 -0.18 46.47
CA TYR A 73 -7.41 -0.82 45.89
C TYR A 73 -7.45 -2.30 46.25
N LEU A 74 -7.79 -2.59 47.48
CA LEU A 74 -8.45 -3.86 47.83
C LEU A 74 -9.80 -3.85 47.13
N VAL A 75 -9.78 -4.29 45.85
CA VAL A 75 -11.00 -4.50 45.08
C VAL A 75 -11.77 -5.61 45.78
N ASP A 76 -12.93 -5.24 46.33
CA ASP A 76 -13.84 -6.13 47.01
C ASP A 76 -14.17 -7.27 46.01
N GLN A 77 -13.65 -8.45 46.23
CA GLN A 77 -13.83 -9.63 45.32
C GLN A 77 -15.32 -9.83 45.00
N LYS A 78 -16.22 -9.59 45.99
CA LYS A 78 -17.67 -9.64 45.77
C LYS A 78 -18.19 -8.61 44.76
N LYS A 79 -17.52 -7.46 44.59
CA LYS A 79 -17.89 -6.46 43.58
C LYS A 79 -17.37 -6.85 42.21
N LEU A 80 -16.22 -7.52 42.13
CA LEU A 80 -15.62 -8.05 40.90
C LEU A 80 -16.47 -9.21 40.35
N ASP A 81 -16.82 -10.19 41.18
CA ASP A 81 -17.70 -11.30 40.84
C ASP A 81 -19.09 -10.82 40.37
N LYS A 82 -19.61 -9.76 41.01
CA LYS A 82 -20.90 -9.15 40.62
C LYS A 82 -20.82 -8.36 39.30
N ALA A 83 -19.65 -7.79 38.97
CA ALA A 83 -19.40 -7.14 37.71
C ALA A 83 -19.22 -8.14 36.59
N GLU A 84 -18.49 -9.24 36.84
CA GLU A 84 -18.33 -10.35 35.88
C GLU A 84 -19.65 -11.07 35.59
N ALA A 85 -20.47 -11.33 36.63
CA ALA A 85 -21.80 -11.92 36.44
C ALA A 85 -22.72 -11.01 35.59
N LYS A 86 -22.65 -9.67 35.80
CA LYS A 86 -23.38 -8.72 34.95
C LYS A 86 -22.88 -8.65 33.53
N LEU A 87 -21.56 -8.77 33.32
CA LEU A 87 -20.95 -8.82 32.00
C LEU A 87 -21.35 -10.10 31.26
N LYS A 88 -21.35 -11.25 31.96
CA LYS A 88 -21.77 -12.55 31.41
C LYS A 88 -23.25 -12.55 31.03
N GLN A 89 -24.13 -12.01 31.87
CA GLN A 89 -25.56 -11.83 31.54
C GLN A 89 -25.80 -10.87 30.37
N LYS A 90 -24.94 -9.85 30.22
CA LYS A 90 -25.02 -8.92 29.08
C LYS A 90 -24.55 -9.53 27.78
N LEU A 91 -23.55 -10.40 27.84
CA LEU A 91 -23.07 -11.23 26.72
C LEU A 91 -24.12 -12.27 26.31
N GLU A 92 -24.71 -12.99 27.26
CA GLU A 92 -25.77 -13.98 27.00
C GLU A 92 -27.04 -13.35 26.41
N LYS A 93 -27.43 -12.16 26.88
CA LYS A 93 -28.55 -11.39 26.28
C LYS A 93 -28.22 -10.88 24.86
N ARG A 94 -26.94 -10.68 24.54
CA ARG A 94 -26.49 -10.25 23.21
C ARG A 94 -26.49 -11.43 22.24
N THR A 95 -25.98 -12.60 22.66
CA THR A 95 -26.04 -13.82 21.86
C THR A 95 -27.46 -14.33 21.63
N GLN A 96 -28.39 -14.17 22.60
CA GLN A 96 -29.81 -14.49 22.42
C GLN A 96 -30.53 -13.51 21.47
N ARG A 97 -30.14 -12.23 21.39
CA ARG A 97 -30.66 -11.29 20.39
C ARG A 97 -30.13 -11.58 18.98
N ASP A 98 -28.89 -11.98 18.87
CA ASP A 98 -28.27 -12.31 17.57
C ASP A 98 -28.83 -13.64 17.02
N THR A 99 -29.23 -14.60 17.87
CA THR A 99 -29.91 -15.83 17.43
C THR A 99 -31.39 -15.65 17.08
N THR A 100 -32.07 -14.64 17.62
CA THR A 100 -33.47 -14.32 17.24
C THR A 100 -33.57 -13.48 15.97
N SER A 101 -32.53 -12.74 15.58
CA SER A 101 -32.48 -12.04 14.28
C SER A 101 -32.04 -12.95 13.12
N ALA A 102 -31.43 -14.11 13.41
CA ALA A 102 -30.98 -15.09 12.39
C ALA A 102 -32.09 -16.04 11.93
N SER A 103 -33.28 -16.04 12.53
CA SER A 103 -34.38 -16.98 12.18
C SER A 103 -35.41 -16.44 11.17
N ALA A 104 -35.24 -15.22 10.62
CA ALA A 104 -36.23 -14.59 9.74
C ALA A 104 -35.80 -14.45 8.26
N SER A 105 -34.70 -15.09 7.81
CA SER A 105 -34.35 -15.08 6.39
C SER A 105 -33.80 -16.45 5.92
N LYS A 106 -34.71 -17.42 5.76
CA LYS A 106 -34.48 -18.58 4.86
C LYS A 106 -34.95 -18.20 3.48
N GLY A 107 -34.03 -17.85 2.58
CA GLY A 107 -34.33 -17.62 1.19
C GLY A 107 -33.08 -17.30 0.40
N SER A 108 -32.61 -18.26 -0.42
CA SER A 108 -31.64 -18.19 -1.52
C SER A 108 -30.14 -18.10 -1.17
N PRO A 109 -29.27 -18.89 -1.82
CA PRO A 109 -27.83 -18.73 -1.71
C PRO A 109 -27.43 -17.46 -2.47
N ALA A 110 -27.33 -16.35 -1.72
CA ALA A 110 -26.82 -15.09 -2.24
C ALA A 110 -25.31 -15.20 -2.42
N LEU A 111 -24.82 -14.70 -3.53
CA LEU A 111 -23.41 -14.49 -3.86
C LEU A 111 -22.67 -13.93 -2.63
N SER A 112 -21.52 -14.54 -2.33
CA SER A 112 -20.65 -14.20 -1.20
C SER A 112 -20.05 -12.80 -1.36
N GLY A 113 -20.75 -11.79 -0.87
CA GLY A 113 -20.21 -10.43 -0.70
C GLY A 113 -19.40 -10.28 0.59
N PRO A 114 -18.62 -9.21 0.75
CA PRO A 114 -17.96 -8.89 2.01
C PRO A 114 -19.00 -8.64 3.11
N THR A 115 -18.75 -9.13 4.30
CA THR A 115 -19.60 -8.87 5.47
C THR A 115 -18.88 -7.86 6.35
N THR A 116 -19.50 -6.72 6.59
CA THR A 116 -18.96 -5.65 7.41
C THR A 116 -19.76 -5.51 8.70
N SER A 117 -19.08 -5.30 9.82
CA SER A 117 -19.69 -4.93 11.09
C SER A 117 -18.94 -3.75 11.70
N GLN A 118 -19.68 -2.86 12.32
CA GLN A 118 -19.16 -1.65 12.96
C GLN A 118 -19.83 -1.43 14.30
N SER A 119 -19.08 -1.02 15.33
CA SER A 119 -19.68 -0.61 16.60
C SER A 119 -20.40 0.74 16.42
N ALA A 120 -21.54 0.91 17.13
CA ALA A 120 -22.28 2.16 17.11
C ALA A 120 -21.41 3.30 17.68
N ASN A 121 -21.03 4.27 16.87
CA ASN A 121 -20.23 5.41 17.29
C ASN A 121 -21.16 6.52 17.79
N LYS A 122 -21.29 6.63 19.12
CA LYS A 122 -22.13 7.66 19.78
C LYS A 122 -21.66 9.10 19.54
N GLN A 123 -20.43 9.28 19.03
CA GLN A 123 -19.91 10.62 18.74
C GLN A 123 -20.41 11.13 17.38
N LEU A 124 -20.55 10.26 16.38
CA LEU A 124 -21.17 10.61 15.09
C LEU A 124 -22.64 10.99 15.27
N ASP A 125 -23.41 10.19 16.04
CA ASP A 125 -24.82 10.47 16.34
C ASP A 125 -25.00 11.82 17.08
N ARG A 126 -24.01 12.23 17.91
CA ARG A 126 -24.01 13.54 18.57
C ARG A 126 -23.59 14.69 17.67
N ALA A 127 -22.60 14.49 16.78
CA ALA A 127 -22.16 15.51 15.85
C ALA A 127 -23.24 15.83 14.81
N GLU A 128 -23.93 14.82 14.29
CA GLU A 128 -25.09 14.99 13.41
C GLU A 128 -26.25 15.70 14.11
N ALA A 129 -26.50 15.37 15.38
CA ALA A 129 -27.54 16.02 16.19
C ALA A 129 -27.21 17.48 16.58
N SER A 130 -25.92 17.87 16.59
CA SER A 130 -25.48 19.24 16.94
C SER A 130 -25.32 20.17 15.72
N GLY A 131 -25.61 19.69 14.49
CA GLY A 131 -25.55 20.51 13.27
C GLY A 131 -24.12 20.94 12.85
N GLY A 132 -23.09 20.37 13.44
CA GLY A 132 -21.69 20.60 13.07
C GLY A 132 -21.30 19.77 11.84
N LEU A 133 -21.14 20.41 10.67
CA LEU A 133 -20.61 19.79 9.47
C LEU A 133 -19.11 19.48 9.67
N THR A 134 -18.79 18.27 10.13
CA THR A 134 -17.40 17.82 10.21
C THR A 134 -17.09 16.99 8.96
N TYR A 135 -16.06 17.41 8.21
CA TYR A 135 -15.57 16.67 7.04
C TYR A 135 -14.53 15.59 7.41
N ASP A 136 -14.17 15.50 8.69
CA ASP A 136 -13.28 14.45 9.20
C ASP A 136 -14.03 13.13 9.31
N LEU A 137 -13.42 12.08 8.77
CA LEU A 137 -13.96 10.72 8.84
C LEU A 137 -13.31 9.96 9.99
N LYS A 138 -14.11 9.53 10.97
CA LYS A 138 -13.68 8.65 12.06
C LYS A 138 -14.56 7.41 12.10
N ILE A 139 -13.99 6.26 11.80
CA ILE A 139 -14.67 4.96 11.87
C ILE A 139 -13.90 4.10 12.88
N GLU A 140 -14.57 3.71 13.96
CA GLU A 140 -13.98 2.92 15.04
C GLU A 140 -14.49 1.47 14.99
N ASN A 141 -13.63 0.52 15.41
CA ASN A 141 -13.96 -0.90 15.49
C ASN A 141 -14.52 -1.47 14.16
N ILE A 142 -13.75 -1.39 13.13
CA ILE A 142 -14.09 -1.96 11.82
C ILE A 142 -13.75 -3.44 11.81
N ASP A 143 -14.73 -4.28 11.55
CA ASP A 143 -14.54 -5.69 11.25
C ASP A 143 -14.98 -5.96 9.82
N ILE A 144 -14.08 -6.42 8.98
CA ILE A 144 -14.35 -6.80 7.59
C ILE A 144 -13.96 -8.24 7.39
N SER A 145 -14.89 -9.06 6.89
CA SER A 145 -14.63 -10.44 6.52
C SER A 145 -15.11 -10.72 5.10
N TYR A 146 -14.42 -11.60 4.40
CA TYR A 146 -14.79 -12.08 3.07
C TYR A 146 -14.88 -13.60 3.12
N GLY A 147 -16.09 -14.13 3.05
CA GLY A 147 -16.36 -15.55 3.30
C GLY A 147 -15.89 -15.96 4.71
N GLN A 148 -14.99 -16.91 4.78
CA GLN A 148 -14.42 -17.39 6.07
C GLN A 148 -13.16 -16.63 6.52
N LYS A 149 -12.63 -15.72 5.67
CA LYS A 149 -11.38 -15.00 5.96
C LYS A 149 -11.67 -13.63 6.56
N THR A 150 -11.27 -13.40 7.81
CA THR A 150 -11.29 -12.08 8.43
C THR A 150 -10.12 -11.24 7.89
N LEU A 151 -10.43 -10.10 7.27
CA LEU A 151 -9.47 -9.17 6.67
C LEU A 151 -9.03 -8.10 7.67
N LEU A 152 -9.98 -7.50 8.39
CA LEU A 152 -9.74 -6.54 9.46
C LEU A 152 -10.51 -6.96 10.71
N SER A 153 -9.95 -6.69 11.89
CA SER A 153 -10.59 -6.97 13.18
C SER A 153 -10.27 -5.88 14.19
N GLY A 154 -11.33 -5.17 14.63
CA GLY A 154 -11.22 -4.07 15.58
C GLY A 154 -10.28 -2.96 15.11
N ALA A 155 -10.30 -2.64 13.81
CA ALA A 155 -9.46 -1.60 13.24
C ALA A 155 -10.15 -0.23 13.31
N ASP A 156 -9.36 0.81 13.57
CA ASP A 156 -9.84 2.19 13.57
C ASP A 156 -9.32 2.91 12.32
N LEU A 157 -10.19 3.63 11.62
CA LEU A 157 -9.84 4.43 10.45
C LEU A 157 -10.19 5.90 10.72
N GLY A 158 -9.16 6.76 10.75
CA GLY A 158 -9.31 8.20 10.91
C GLY A 158 -8.72 8.93 9.70
N LEU A 159 -9.56 9.67 8.97
CA LEU A 159 -9.13 10.51 7.85
C LEU A 159 -9.48 11.96 8.15
N THR A 160 -8.48 12.82 8.17
CA THR A 160 -8.65 14.27 8.39
C THR A 160 -8.85 14.95 7.04
N PHE A 161 -9.76 15.90 6.98
CA PHE A 161 -10.06 16.64 5.75
C PHE A 161 -8.82 17.33 5.16
N GLY A 162 -8.73 17.33 3.82
CA GLY A 162 -7.64 17.96 3.08
C GLY A 162 -6.30 17.22 3.11
N ARG A 163 -6.25 15.99 3.66
CA ARG A 163 -5.04 15.16 3.65
C ARG A 163 -5.11 14.07 2.58
N ARG A 164 -3.94 13.69 2.09
CA ARG A 164 -3.75 12.65 1.07
C ARG A 164 -3.14 11.42 1.71
N TYR A 165 -3.94 10.36 1.86
CA TYR A 165 -3.56 9.11 2.51
C TYR A 165 -3.18 8.06 1.49
N GLY A 166 -2.02 7.40 1.69
CA GLY A 166 -1.62 6.21 0.95
C GLY A 166 -1.92 4.95 1.75
N LEU A 167 -2.77 4.06 1.23
CA LEU A 167 -3.05 2.76 1.87
C LEU A 167 -2.10 1.70 1.31
N VAL A 168 -1.18 1.25 2.14
CA VAL A 168 -0.12 0.28 1.80
C VAL A 168 -0.34 -1.03 2.56
N GLY A 169 -0.08 -2.15 1.91
CA GLY A 169 -0.18 -3.48 2.51
C GLY A 169 0.00 -4.56 1.46
N ARG A 170 0.22 -5.81 1.89
CA ARG A 170 0.37 -6.96 0.99
C ARG A 170 -0.88 -7.21 0.15
N ASN A 171 -0.71 -7.87 -0.99
CA ASN A 171 -1.85 -8.29 -1.80
C ASN A 171 -2.70 -9.33 -1.04
N GLY A 172 -4.03 -9.21 -1.18
CA GLY A 172 -4.98 -10.06 -0.46
C GLY A 172 -5.16 -9.74 1.04
N THR A 173 -4.65 -8.59 1.52
CA THR A 173 -4.96 -8.11 2.89
C THR A 173 -6.34 -7.48 2.98
N GLY A 174 -6.93 -7.04 1.85
CA GLY A 174 -8.27 -6.46 1.81
C GLY A 174 -8.31 -4.95 1.51
N LYS A 175 -7.27 -4.38 0.88
CA LYS A 175 -7.22 -2.95 0.52
C LYS A 175 -8.41 -2.53 -0.33
N THR A 176 -8.61 -3.18 -1.48
CA THR A 176 -9.75 -2.96 -2.38
C THR A 176 -11.10 -3.19 -1.70
N THR A 177 -11.19 -4.24 -0.85
CA THR A 177 -12.42 -4.54 -0.10
C THR A 177 -12.77 -3.42 0.86
N LEU A 178 -11.78 -2.84 1.56
CA LEU A 178 -11.98 -1.68 2.43
C LEU A 178 -12.47 -0.47 1.64
N LEU A 179 -11.85 -0.15 0.49
CA LEU A 179 -12.29 0.95 -0.38
C LEU A 179 -13.74 0.75 -0.85
N ARG A 180 -14.10 -0.48 -1.28
CA ARG A 180 -15.48 -0.82 -1.66
C ARG A 180 -16.46 -0.65 -0.52
N SER A 181 -16.13 -1.15 0.68
CA SER A 181 -17.02 -1.03 1.83
C SER A 181 -17.24 0.42 2.27
N ILE A 182 -16.25 1.31 2.04
CA ILE A 182 -16.41 2.76 2.22
C ILE A 182 -17.32 3.33 1.12
N ALA A 183 -17.07 2.98 -0.15
CA ALA A 183 -17.81 3.50 -1.30
C ALA A 183 -19.28 3.05 -1.31
N SER A 184 -19.55 1.78 -0.97
CA SER A 184 -20.91 1.21 -0.89
C SER A 184 -21.70 1.68 0.34
N ARG A 185 -21.07 2.51 1.21
CA ARG A 185 -21.65 2.97 2.48
C ARG A 185 -22.08 1.83 3.41
N GLU A 186 -21.47 0.65 3.28
CA GLU A 186 -21.65 -0.44 4.25
C GLU A 186 -21.09 -0.04 5.62
N LEU A 187 -20.04 0.79 5.63
CA LEU A 187 -19.53 1.48 6.81
C LEU A 187 -20.32 2.79 7.01
N ARG A 188 -20.64 3.10 8.25
CA ARG A 188 -21.37 4.34 8.59
C ARG A 188 -20.49 5.55 8.34
N LEU A 189 -20.87 6.31 7.33
CA LEU A 189 -20.27 7.58 6.94
C LEU A 189 -21.23 8.72 7.24
N PRO A 190 -20.76 9.95 7.53
CA PRO A 190 -21.61 11.12 7.55
C PRO A 190 -22.38 11.27 6.23
N SER A 191 -23.67 11.57 6.33
CA SER A 191 -24.58 11.60 5.16
C SER A 191 -24.24 12.71 4.17
N HIS A 192 -23.66 13.82 4.65
CA HIS A 192 -23.29 14.98 3.86
C HIS A 192 -22.00 14.79 3.03
N LEU A 193 -21.17 13.78 3.34
CA LEU A 193 -19.92 13.55 2.60
C LEU A 193 -20.20 12.92 1.24
N THR A 194 -19.66 13.54 0.19
CA THR A 194 -19.61 12.98 -1.15
C THR A 194 -18.39 12.07 -1.28
N VAL A 195 -18.62 10.76 -1.52
CA VAL A 195 -17.57 9.75 -1.67
C VAL A 195 -17.61 9.22 -3.09
N LEU A 196 -16.48 9.20 -3.76
CA LEU A 196 -16.37 8.64 -5.11
C LEU A 196 -15.19 7.66 -5.17
N HIS A 197 -15.47 6.46 -5.68
CA HIS A 197 -14.49 5.38 -5.86
C HIS A 197 -14.25 5.12 -7.34
N VAL A 198 -12.99 5.13 -7.73
CA VAL A 198 -12.56 4.81 -9.10
C VAL A 198 -12.05 3.37 -9.12
N GLU A 199 -12.92 2.46 -9.54
CA GLU A 199 -12.60 1.03 -9.62
C GLU A 199 -13.02 0.43 -10.98
N GLN A 200 -14.14 0.89 -11.53
CA GLN A 200 -14.76 0.28 -12.70
C GLN A 200 -14.62 1.15 -13.94
N GLU A 201 -14.51 0.48 -15.07
CA GLU A 201 -14.54 1.12 -16.38
C GLU A 201 -15.89 1.82 -16.62
N VAL A 202 -15.87 2.94 -17.33
CA VAL A 202 -17.09 3.59 -17.81
C VAL A 202 -17.82 2.65 -18.77
N GLU A 203 -19.14 2.59 -18.65
CA GLU A 203 -19.99 1.81 -19.56
C GLU A 203 -19.87 2.32 -21.00
N ARG A 204 -20.07 1.41 -21.95
CA ARG A 204 -20.01 1.70 -23.38
C ARG A 204 -21.23 2.52 -23.78
N GLY A 205 -21.04 3.77 -24.14
CA GLY A 205 -22.08 4.70 -24.57
C GLY A 205 -21.84 5.26 -25.97
N GLU A 206 -22.84 5.95 -26.50
CA GLU A 206 -22.75 6.66 -27.77
C GLU A 206 -22.18 8.08 -27.59
N GLY A 207 -22.23 8.63 -26.38
CA GLY A 207 -21.72 9.97 -26.06
C GLY A 207 -20.21 10.08 -26.20
N SER A 208 -19.73 11.27 -26.51
CA SER A 208 -18.30 11.57 -26.59
C SER A 208 -17.62 11.49 -25.19
N ALA A 209 -16.28 11.34 -25.16
CA ALA A 209 -15.55 11.34 -23.90
C ALA A 209 -15.77 12.65 -23.12
N LEU A 210 -15.79 13.78 -23.79
CA LEU A 210 -16.04 15.10 -23.19
C LEU A 210 -17.45 15.17 -22.58
N GLU A 211 -18.48 14.76 -23.31
CA GLU A 211 -19.86 14.72 -22.82
C GLU A 211 -19.98 13.82 -21.60
N SER A 212 -19.36 12.64 -21.64
CA SER A 212 -19.36 11.68 -20.53
C SER A 212 -18.77 12.27 -19.24
N VAL A 213 -17.74 13.13 -19.32
CA VAL A 213 -17.21 13.85 -18.15
C VAL A 213 -18.17 14.93 -17.68
N LEU A 214 -18.77 15.70 -18.58
CA LEU A 214 -19.71 16.76 -18.25
C LEU A 214 -21.02 16.27 -17.65
N GLU A 215 -21.47 15.05 -18.01
CA GLU A 215 -22.65 14.40 -17.43
C GLU A 215 -22.51 14.07 -15.94
N CYS A 216 -21.28 14.04 -15.41
CA CYS A 216 -21.05 13.79 -13.98
C CYS A 216 -21.42 14.98 -13.09
N ASP A 217 -21.53 16.17 -13.65
CA ASP A 217 -21.99 17.36 -12.95
C ASP A 217 -23.52 17.44 -13.03
N PHE A 218 -24.17 16.73 -12.11
CA PHE A 218 -25.64 16.68 -12.06
C PHE A 218 -26.26 18.05 -11.80
N GLU A 219 -25.64 18.88 -10.92
CA GLU A 219 -26.15 20.23 -10.63
C GLU A 219 -26.17 21.10 -11.89
N ARG A 220 -25.06 21.13 -12.62
CA ARG A 220 -24.97 21.81 -13.90
C ARG A 220 -25.97 21.27 -14.91
N GLY A 221 -26.07 19.94 -15.05
CA GLY A 221 -26.98 19.27 -15.98
C GLY A 221 -28.44 19.63 -15.68
N GLU A 222 -28.82 19.61 -14.42
CA GLU A 222 -30.17 19.94 -13.97
C GLU A 222 -30.51 21.41 -14.19
N LEU A 223 -29.58 22.33 -13.85
CA LEU A 223 -29.76 23.75 -14.09
C LEU A 223 -29.91 24.09 -15.58
N ILE A 224 -29.07 23.51 -16.46
CA ILE A 224 -29.17 23.68 -17.90
C ILE A 224 -30.51 23.12 -18.41
N ALA A 225 -30.95 21.96 -17.91
CA ALA A 225 -32.22 21.38 -18.28
C ALA A 225 -33.44 22.23 -17.81
N ARG A 226 -33.32 22.89 -16.63
CA ARG A 226 -34.34 23.85 -16.13
C ARG A 226 -34.38 25.11 -16.99
N VAL A 227 -33.21 25.69 -17.33
CA VAL A 227 -33.13 26.86 -18.22
C VAL A 227 -33.73 26.55 -19.58
N LYS A 228 -33.44 25.37 -20.17
CA LYS A 228 -34.04 24.96 -21.46
C LYS A 228 -35.56 24.79 -21.36
N ARG A 229 -36.09 24.32 -20.24
CA ARG A 229 -37.55 24.17 -20.01
C ARG A 229 -38.21 25.51 -19.78
N ALA A 230 -37.62 26.39 -18.95
CA ALA A 230 -38.13 27.74 -18.69
C ALA A 230 -38.20 28.60 -19.98
N GLY A 231 -37.22 28.44 -20.90
CA GLY A 231 -37.27 29.12 -22.21
C GLY A 231 -38.35 28.63 -23.17
N THR A 232 -39.07 27.53 -22.83
CA THR A 232 -40.18 26.99 -23.66
C THR A 232 -41.57 27.26 -23.07
N THR A 233 -41.69 27.63 -21.79
CA THR A 233 -42.96 27.90 -21.10
C THR A 233 -42.97 29.32 -20.52
N PRO A 234 -43.89 30.22 -20.92
CA PRO A 234 -43.91 31.62 -20.52
C PRO A 234 -44.27 31.87 -19.05
N GLU A 235 -44.68 30.86 -18.28
CA GLU A 235 -45.07 30.98 -16.86
C GLU A 235 -43.88 30.90 -15.88
N GLU A 236 -42.66 30.46 -16.33
CA GLU A 236 -41.48 30.25 -15.50
C GLU A 236 -40.39 31.34 -15.72
N ASP A 237 -40.70 32.41 -16.45
CA ASP A 237 -39.74 33.49 -16.80
C ASP A 237 -39.16 34.25 -15.57
N THR A 238 -39.84 34.25 -14.43
CA THR A 238 -39.40 34.92 -13.21
C THR A 238 -38.20 34.26 -12.52
N SER A 239 -37.94 32.99 -12.79
CA SER A 239 -36.83 32.25 -12.19
C SER A 239 -35.56 32.21 -13.07
N LEU A 240 -35.63 32.64 -14.31
CA LEU A 240 -34.53 32.64 -15.28
C LEU A 240 -33.27 33.41 -14.80
N PRO A 241 -33.39 34.65 -14.24
CA PRO A 241 -32.22 35.38 -13.75
C PRO A 241 -31.52 34.65 -12.59
N GLU A 242 -32.26 33.99 -11.70
CA GLU A 242 -31.72 33.24 -10.58
C GLU A 242 -30.98 31.98 -11.06
N LEU A 243 -31.52 31.30 -12.06
CA LEU A 243 -30.89 30.14 -12.68
C LEU A 243 -29.59 30.52 -13.39
N TYR A 244 -29.56 31.64 -14.11
CA TYR A 244 -28.33 32.14 -14.73
C TYR A 244 -27.30 32.58 -13.69
N ALA A 245 -27.71 33.29 -12.63
CA ALA A 245 -26.81 33.66 -11.53
C ALA A 245 -26.18 32.41 -10.87
N ARG A 246 -26.99 31.34 -10.70
CA ARG A 246 -26.47 30.08 -10.15
C ARG A 246 -25.52 29.37 -11.11
N LEU A 247 -25.80 29.37 -12.43
CA LEU A 247 -24.87 28.85 -13.45
C LEU A 247 -23.56 29.61 -13.51
N GLU A 248 -23.60 30.93 -13.31
CA GLU A 248 -22.39 31.78 -13.23
C GLU A 248 -21.61 31.48 -11.94
N GLU A 249 -22.28 31.31 -10.80
CA GLU A 249 -21.66 30.95 -9.52
C GLU A 249 -20.89 29.64 -9.59
N ILE A 250 -21.44 28.61 -10.24
CA ILE A 250 -20.77 27.31 -10.45
C ILE A 250 -19.78 27.30 -11.61
N GLU A 251 -19.55 28.45 -12.26
CA GLU A 251 -18.67 28.60 -13.44
C GLU A 251 -19.01 27.60 -14.57
N ALA A 252 -20.29 27.39 -14.85
CA ALA A 252 -20.76 26.38 -15.81
C ALA A 252 -20.16 26.53 -17.22
N ASP A 253 -19.84 27.77 -17.63
CA ASP A 253 -19.22 28.06 -18.93
C ASP A 253 -17.77 27.60 -19.03
N LYS A 254 -17.06 27.53 -17.90
CA LYS A 254 -15.67 27.05 -17.84
C LYS A 254 -15.58 25.51 -17.72
N ALA A 255 -16.68 24.85 -17.41
CA ALA A 255 -16.72 23.40 -17.21
C ALA A 255 -16.22 22.59 -18.41
N PRO A 256 -16.57 22.90 -19.69
CA PRO A 256 -16.05 22.18 -20.84
C PRO A 256 -14.53 22.32 -20.99
N ALA A 257 -13.98 23.52 -20.73
CA ALA A 257 -12.54 23.77 -20.80
C ALA A 257 -11.78 23.02 -19.68
N LYS A 258 -12.35 22.99 -18.44
CA LYS A 258 -11.80 22.20 -17.33
C LYS A 258 -11.82 20.71 -17.66
N ALA A 259 -12.93 20.18 -18.19
CA ALA A 259 -13.05 18.78 -18.59
C ALA A 259 -12.06 18.41 -19.71
N ALA A 260 -11.93 19.26 -20.74
CA ALA A 260 -10.96 19.05 -21.81
C ALA A 260 -9.50 19.07 -21.32
N SER A 261 -9.17 19.96 -20.36
CA SER A 261 -7.84 20.02 -19.74
C SER A 261 -7.51 18.75 -18.95
N ILE A 262 -8.48 18.21 -18.17
CA ILE A 262 -8.31 16.95 -17.42
C ILE A 262 -8.11 15.78 -18.39
N LEU A 263 -8.93 15.70 -19.45
CA LEU A 263 -8.81 14.66 -20.47
C LEU A 263 -7.45 14.74 -21.20
N ALA A 264 -7.01 15.94 -21.57
CA ALA A 264 -5.71 16.14 -22.21
C ALA A 264 -4.54 15.70 -21.29
N GLY A 265 -4.61 16.03 -19.99
CA GLY A 265 -3.64 15.60 -18.99
C GLY A 265 -3.56 14.08 -18.82
N LEU A 266 -4.68 13.38 -18.98
CA LEU A 266 -4.75 11.91 -18.96
C LEU A 266 -4.40 11.27 -20.31
N GLY A 267 -3.95 12.06 -21.30
CA GLY A 267 -3.44 11.59 -22.57
C GLY A 267 -4.47 11.51 -23.72
N PHE A 268 -5.69 12.04 -23.54
CA PHE A 268 -6.67 12.10 -24.64
C PHE A 268 -6.31 13.25 -25.59
N SER A 269 -6.04 12.93 -26.86
CA SER A 269 -5.88 13.94 -27.90
C SER A 269 -7.19 14.72 -28.12
N ALA A 270 -7.11 15.91 -28.70
CA ALA A 270 -8.30 16.72 -29.00
C ALA A 270 -9.33 15.96 -29.87
N GLU A 271 -8.84 15.12 -30.78
CA GLU A 271 -9.69 14.26 -31.61
C GLU A 271 -10.35 13.15 -30.79
N ALA A 272 -9.54 12.47 -29.92
CA ALA A 272 -10.04 11.39 -29.08
C ALA A 272 -11.11 11.87 -28.08
N GLN A 273 -11.07 13.12 -27.64
CA GLN A 273 -12.10 13.67 -26.76
C GLN A 273 -13.49 13.73 -27.40
N SER A 274 -13.57 13.77 -28.74
CA SER A 274 -14.83 13.76 -29.50
C SER A 274 -15.31 12.34 -29.87
N PHE A 275 -14.49 11.29 -29.66
CA PHE A 275 -14.88 9.93 -30.01
C PHE A 275 -15.89 9.36 -29.02
N PRO A 276 -16.86 8.54 -29.51
CA PRO A 276 -17.82 7.87 -28.64
C PRO A 276 -17.14 6.85 -27.73
N THR A 277 -17.62 6.76 -26.47
CA THR A 277 -16.98 5.94 -25.42
C THR A 277 -16.92 4.45 -25.78
N LYS A 278 -17.78 3.96 -26.65
CA LYS A 278 -17.77 2.57 -27.15
C LYS A 278 -16.53 2.21 -27.97
N GLN A 279 -15.84 3.18 -28.56
CA GLN A 279 -14.63 2.95 -29.35
C GLN A 279 -13.39 2.77 -28.49
N PHE A 280 -13.43 3.15 -27.22
CA PHE A 280 -12.30 3.06 -26.33
C PHE A 280 -12.07 1.64 -25.81
N SER A 281 -10.79 1.26 -25.73
CA SER A 281 -10.36 0.04 -25.02
C SER A 281 -10.63 0.15 -23.51
N GLY A 282 -10.55 -0.98 -22.78
CA GLY A 282 -10.73 -1.00 -21.33
C GLY A 282 -9.85 0.02 -20.58
N GLY A 283 -8.57 0.08 -20.91
CA GLY A 283 -7.66 1.04 -20.29
C GLY A 283 -8.04 2.51 -20.54
N TRP A 284 -8.51 2.85 -21.73
CA TRP A 284 -9.00 4.20 -22.03
C TRP A 284 -10.30 4.53 -21.29
N ARG A 285 -11.20 3.56 -21.13
CA ARG A 285 -12.43 3.74 -20.34
C ARG A 285 -12.12 3.92 -18.85
N MET A 286 -11.08 3.26 -18.35
CA MET A 286 -10.62 3.46 -16.96
C MET A 286 -10.04 4.87 -16.77
N ARG A 287 -9.25 5.39 -17.74
CA ARG A 287 -8.80 6.78 -17.73
C ARG A 287 -9.96 7.77 -17.76
N LEU A 288 -11.01 7.46 -18.53
CA LEU A 288 -12.21 8.27 -18.57
C LEU A 288 -12.95 8.25 -17.22
N ALA A 289 -13.01 7.10 -16.53
CA ALA A 289 -13.56 7.01 -15.17
C ALA A 289 -12.77 7.90 -14.19
N LEU A 290 -11.46 7.88 -14.30
CA LEU A 290 -10.58 8.75 -13.51
C LEU A 290 -10.84 10.24 -13.83
N ALA A 291 -10.98 10.61 -15.14
CA ALA A 291 -11.31 11.98 -15.55
C ALA A 291 -12.63 12.46 -14.93
N ARG A 292 -13.66 11.60 -14.95
CA ARG A 292 -14.98 11.87 -14.34
C ARG A 292 -14.84 12.15 -12.83
N ALA A 293 -14.06 11.32 -12.13
CA ALA A 293 -13.84 11.48 -10.70
C ALA A 293 -13.08 12.76 -10.35
N LEU A 294 -12.05 13.10 -11.13
CA LEU A 294 -11.28 14.32 -10.94
C LEU A 294 -12.11 15.59 -11.24
N PHE A 295 -13.02 15.49 -12.20
CA PHE A 295 -13.91 16.60 -12.57
C PHE A 295 -14.97 16.87 -11.50
N THR A 296 -15.56 15.82 -10.90
CA THR A 296 -16.63 15.91 -9.89
C THR A 296 -16.14 16.50 -8.56
N LYS A 297 -14.84 16.38 -8.23
CA LYS A 297 -14.21 16.90 -7.00
C LYS A 297 -14.96 16.51 -5.71
N PRO A 298 -15.10 15.20 -5.40
CA PRO A 298 -15.77 14.74 -4.18
C PRO A 298 -14.99 15.15 -2.92
N ASP A 299 -15.67 15.12 -1.75
CA ASP A 299 -15.05 15.38 -0.44
C ASP A 299 -14.06 14.27 -0.07
N LEU A 300 -14.35 13.01 -0.46
CA LEU A 300 -13.46 11.87 -0.30
C LEU A 300 -13.31 11.14 -1.64
N LEU A 301 -12.10 11.21 -2.20
CA LEU A 301 -11.72 10.51 -3.42
C LEU A 301 -10.98 9.22 -3.06
N LEU A 302 -11.51 8.08 -3.52
CA LEU A 302 -10.94 6.74 -3.35
C LEU A 302 -10.35 6.27 -4.68
N LEU A 303 -9.04 6.05 -4.72
CA LEU A 303 -8.32 5.60 -5.91
C LEU A 303 -7.71 4.22 -5.65
N ASP A 304 -8.07 3.23 -6.47
CA ASP A 304 -7.48 1.90 -6.42
C ASP A 304 -6.58 1.67 -7.63
N GLU A 305 -5.26 1.64 -7.39
CA GLU A 305 -4.20 1.46 -8.40
C GLU A 305 -4.33 2.40 -9.62
N PRO A 306 -4.43 3.72 -9.44
CA PRO A 306 -4.71 4.64 -10.54
C PRO A 306 -3.57 4.68 -11.58
N THR A 307 -2.36 4.28 -11.22
CA THR A 307 -1.17 4.33 -12.08
C THR A 307 -1.09 3.18 -13.09
N ASN A 308 -1.79 2.06 -12.87
CA ASN A 308 -1.64 0.85 -13.68
C ASN A 308 -2.02 1.00 -15.15
N MET A 309 -2.92 1.94 -15.50
CA MET A 309 -3.41 2.14 -16.87
C MET A 309 -2.89 3.42 -17.50
N LEU A 310 -2.04 4.16 -16.79
CA LEU A 310 -1.50 5.43 -17.26
C LEU A 310 -0.11 5.24 -17.86
N ASP A 311 0.23 6.06 -18.84
CA ASP A 311 1.60 6.22 -19.28
C ASP A 311 2.36 7.21 -18.38
N MET A 312 3.68 7.27 -18.48
CA MET A 312 4.52 8.06 -17.60
C MET A 312 4.13 9.55 -17.59
N ARG A 313 3.71 10.11 -18.73
CA ARG A 313 3.27 11.51 -18.84
C ARG A 313 1.99 11.75 -18.05
N ALA A 314 1.01 10.85 -18.21
CA ALA A 314 -0.26 10.95 -17.50
C ALA A 314 -0.09 10.73 -15.99
N VAL A 315 0.85 9.85 -15.56
CA VAL A 315 1.18 9.68 -14.13
C VAL A 315 1.75 10.96 -13.55
N LEU A 316 2.76 11.57 -14.19
CA LEU A 316 3.35 12.84 -13.72
C LEU A 316 2.31 13.97 -13.67
N TRP A 317 1.47 14.07 -14.69
CA TRP A 317 0.39 15.05 -14.69
C TRP A 317 -0.61 14.79 -13.55
N LEU A 318 -0.95 13.52 -13.28
CA LEU A 318 -1.85 13.15 -12.19
C LEU A 318 -1.22 13.50 -10.83
N GLU A 319 0.07 13.25 -10.62
CA GLU A 319 0.80 13.64 -9.41
C GLU A 319 0.66 15.16 -9.18
N ASP A 320 0.99 15.97 -10.17
CA ASP A 320 0.89 17.44 -10.10
C ASP A 320 -0.55 17.90 -9.82
N TYR A 321 -1.54 17.26 -10.47
CA TYR A 321 -2.94 17.59 -10.27
C TYR A 321 -3.41 17.25 -8.85
N LEU A 322 -3.05 16.07 -8.32
CA LEU A 322 -3.41 15.66 -6.96
C LEU A 322 -2.68 16.45 -5.86
N LEU A 323 -1.52 17.05 -6.15
CA LEU A 323 -0.87 18.00 -5.23
C LEU A 323 -1.70 19.25 -4.99
N THR A 324 -2.47 19.69 -5.98
CA THR A 324 -3.38 20.84 -5.86
C THR A 324 -4.75 20.48 -5.28
N TRP A 325 -4.99 19.21 -4.97
CA TRP A 325 -6.27 18.74 -4.47
C TRP A 325 -6.54 19.20 -3.04
N LEU A 326 -7.70 19.79 -2.79
CA LEU A 326 -8.06 20.39 -1.50
C LEU A 326 -8.83 19.43 -0.59
N SER A 327 -9.56 18.47 -1.17
CA SER A 327 -10.34 17.49 -0.41
C SER A 327 -9.50 16.28 0.01
N THR A 328 -10.09 15.34 0.74
CA THR A 328 -9.39 14.15 1.22
C THR A 328 -9.23 13.11 0.11
N ILE A 329 -8.04 12.51 0.02
CA ILE A 329 -7.76 11.43 -0.91
C ILE A 329 -7.31 10.20 -0.12
N LEU A 330 -7.81 9.02 -0.51
CA LEU A 330 -7.29 7.73 -0.09
C LEU A 330 -6.88 6.93 -1.32
N VAL A 331 -5.59 6.72 -1.47
CA VAL A 331 -4.99 6.04 -2.63
C VAL A 331 -4.42 4.69 -2.21
N VAL A 332 -4.74 3.65 -2.96
CA VAL A 332 -3.99 2.40 -2.98
C VAL A 332 -3.09 2.44 -4.20
N SER A 333 -1.78 2.28 -4.02
CA SER A 333 -0.84 2.14 -5.13
C SER A 333 0.35 1.27 -4.76
N HIS A 334 0.91 0.61 -5.76
CA HIS A 334 2.17 -0.13 -5.68
C HIS A 334 3.36 0.69 -6.20
N ASP A 335 3.13 1.87 -6.72
CA ASP A 335 4.17 2.80 -7.15
C ASP A 335 4.70 3.62 -5.96
N ARG A 336 5.98 3.38 -5.61
CA ARG A 336 6.65 4.07 -4.50
C ARG A 336 6.85 5.55 -4.78
N HIS A 337 7.18 5.89 -6.03
CA HIS A 337 7.40 7.28 -6.42
C HIS A 337 6.11 8.08 -6.29
N PHE A 338 5.02 7.56 -6.84
CA PHE A 338 3.70 8.15 -6.73
C PHE A 338 3.26 8.37 -5.27
N LEU A 339 3.43 7.33 -4.40
CA LEU A 339 3.11 7.46 -2.98
C LEU A 339 3.98 8.48 -2.25
N THR A 340 5.27 8.58 -2.63
CA THR A 340 6.20 9.56 -2.02
C THR A 340 5.86 10.98 -2.42
N SER A 341 5.48 11.19 -3.70
CA SER A 341 5.17 12.52 -4.24
C SER A 341 3.81 13.04 -3.76
N VAL A 342 2.77 12.20 -3.78
CA VAL A 342 1.39 12.62 -3.54
C VAL A 342 0.98 12.57 -2.08
N CYS A 343 1.35 11.49 -1.34
CA CYS A 343 0.78 11.24 -0.02
C CYS A 343 1.41 12.07 1.09
N THR A 344 0.56 12.61 1.99
CA THR A 344 0.97 13.29 3.22
C THR A 344 1.09 12.35 4.41
N ASP A 345 0.30 11.28 4.40
CA ASP A 345 0.23 10.28 5.48
C ASP A 345 0.10 8.88 4.86
N ILE A 346 0.63 7.86 5.54
CA ILE A 346 0.55 6.47 5.10
C ILE A 346 -0.22 5.64 6.12
N ILE A 347 -1.16 4.84 5.62
CA ILE A 347 -1.91 3.85 6.39
C ILE A 347 -1.38 2.47 6.01
N HIS A 348 -0.78 1.78 6.96
CA HIS A 348 -0.24 0.43 6.75
C HIS A 348 -1.21 -0.63 7.23
N MET A 349 -1.70 -1.43 6.29
CA MET A 349 -2.60 -2.56 6.55
C MET A 349 -1.81 -3.84 6.75
N HIS A 350 -1.69 -4.30 8.00
CA HIS A 350 -0.99 -5.52 8.33
C HIS A 350 -1.65 -6.24 9.51
N SER A 351 -1.48 -7.55 9.61
CA SER A 351 -1.96 -8.37 10.74
C SER A 351 -3.41 -8.07 11.16
N LYS A 352 -4.29 -7.79 10.19
CA LYS A 352 -5.71 -7.44 10.37
C LYS A 352 -5.95 -6.10 11.10
N ARG A 353 -4.96 -5.20 11.14
CA ARG A 353 -5.00 -3.88 11.76
C ARG A 353 -4.57 -2.79 10.77
N LEU A 354 -4.90 -1.55 11.12
CA LEU A 354 -4.48 -0.35 10.41
C LEU A 354 -3.55 0.46 11.31
N ASP A 355 -2.32 0.66 10.87
CA ASP A 355 -1.34 1.52 11.54
C ASP A 355 -1.17 2.82 10.74
N PHE A 356 -1.21 3.96 11.43
CA PHE A 356 -1.06 5.28 10.83
C PHE A 356 0.36 5.80 10.99
N TYR A 357 0.93 6.30 9.91
CA TYR A 357 2.25 6.92 9.86
C TYR A 357 2.11 8.30 9.23
N LYS A 358 2.63 9.32 9.92
CA LYS A 358 2.70 10.68 9.38
C LYS A 358 3.92 10.80 8.46
N GLY A 359 3.75 11.49 7.34
CA GLY A 359 4.79 11.67 6.34
C GLY A 359 4.59 10.81 5.10
N ASN A 360 5.50 10.96 4.14
CA ASN A 360 5.48 10.28 2.87
C ASN A 360 5.91 8.79 2.99
N TYR A 361 5.94 8.08 1.87
CA TYR A 361 6.29 6.66 1.83
C TYR A 361 7.71 6.37 2.33
N GLU A 362 8.69 7.23 2.06
CA GLU A 362 10.07 7.06 2.53
C GLU A 362 10.16 7.16 4.05
N THR A 363 9.52 8.18 4.65
CA THR A 363 9.44 8.35 6.11
C THR A 363 8.75 7.16 6.77
N PHE A 364 7.69 6.63 6.15
CA PHE A 364 7.03 5.41 6.59
C PHE A 364 7.99 4.22 6.65
N VAL A 365 8.76 3.97 5.57
CA VAL A 365 9.71 2.84 5.51
C VAL A 365 10.78 2.97 6.59
N GLN A 366 11.33 4.18 6.80
CA GLN A 366 12.30 4.45 7.86
C GLN A 366 11.71 4.18 9.24
N THR A 367 10.56 4.79 9.55
CA THR A 367 9.88 4.64 10.84
C THR A 367 9.47 3.19 11.10
N LYS A 368 8.96 2.46 10.08
CA LYS A 368 8.63 1.03 10.18
C LYS A 368 9.87 0.20 10.54
N THR A 369 11.00 0.45 9.86
CA THR A 369 12.24 -0.30 10.12
C THR A 369 12.83 0.00 11.49
N GLU A 370 12.79 1.25 11.94
CA GLU A 370 13.23 1.64 13.29
C GLU A 370 12.34 1.01 14.37
N LYS A 371 11.02 1.08 14.21
CA LYS A 371 10.05 0.45 15.12
C LYS A 371 10.28 -1.05 15.24
N LEU A 372 10.49 -1.75 14.12
CA LEU A 372 10.78 -3.18 14.11
C LEU A 372 12.12 -3.49 14.83
N LYS A 373 13.17 -2.71 14.55
CA LYS A 373 14.47 -2.85 15.24
C LYS A 373 14.36 -2.60 16.74
N SER A 374 13.57 -1.60 17.16
CA SER A 374 13.31 -1.32 18.58
C SER A 374 12.58 -2.47 19.25
N GLN A 375 11.48 -2.94 18.64
CA GLN A 375 10.73 -4.09 19.15
C GLN A 375 11.58 -5.36 19.26
N GLN A 376 12.45 -5.59 18.29
CA GLN A 376 13.36 -6.75 18.34
C GLN A 376 14.36 -6.61 19.47
N ARG A 377 14.96 -5.43 19.68
CA ARG A 377 15.88 -5.18 20.81
C ARG A 377 15.18 -5.35 22.15
N GLU A 378 13.97 -4.85 22.29
CA GLU A 378 13.16 -5.03 23.51
C GLU A 378 12.85 -6.50 23.76
N TYR A 379 12.48 -7.23 22.71
CA TYR A 379 12.23 -8.68 22.79
C TYR A 379 13.49 -9.44 23.23
N GLU A 380 14.63 -9.17 22.60
CA GLU A 380 15.92 -9.79 22.94
C GLU A 380 16.35 -9.45 24.38
N ALA A 381 16.22 -8.19 24.80
CA ALA A 381 16.53 -7.76 26.16
C ALA A 381 15.63 -8.45 27.20
N GLN A 382 14.33 -8.53 26.94
CA GLN A 382 13.39 -9.24 27.81
C GLN A 382 13.67 -10.75 27.85
N MET A 383 14.04 -11.35 26.73
CA MET A 383 14.39 -12.76 26.64
C MET A 383 15.68 -13.06 27.44
N GLN A 384 16.72 -12.23 27.29
CA GLN A 384 17.95 -12.33 28.08
C GLN A 384 17.66 -12.18 29.58
N TYR A 385 16.82 -11.21 29.97
CA TYR A 385 16.42 -11.03 31.36
C TYR A 385 15.68 -12.24 31.92
N ARG A 386 14.75 -12.86 31.17
CA ARG A 386 14.09 -14.09 31.56
C ARG A 386 15.06 -15.27 31.71
N GLN A 387 15.97 -15.44 30.74
CA GLN A 387 16.99 -16.48 30.81
C GLN A 387 17.91 -16.30 32.04
N HIS A 388 18.30 -15.06 32.37
CA HIS A 388 19.08 -14.78 33.57
C HIS A 388 18.31 -15.13 34.86
N LEU A 389 17.04 -14.77 34.95
CA LEU A 389 16.21 -15.10 36.10
C LEU A 389 16.02 -16.62 36.21
N GLN A 390 15.76 -17.31 35.11
CA GLN A 390 15.60 -18.75 35.07
C GLN A 390 16.88 -19.48 35.48
N ALA A 391 18.01 -19.08 34.92
CA ALA A 391 19.33 -19.66 35.27
C ALA A 391 19.64 -19.49 36.78
N PHE A 392 19.27 -18.36 37.38
CA PHE A 392 19.40 -18.16 38.81
C PHE A 392 18.49 -19.10 39.61
N VAL A 393 17.21 -19.22 39.21
CA VAL A 393 16.24 -20.12 39.86
C VAL A 393 16.75 -21.57 39.78
N ASP A 394 17.18 -22.02 38.60
CA ASP A 394 17.67 -23.41 38.39
C ASP A 394 18.91 -23.71 39.21
N ARG A 395 19.85 -22.76 39.34
CA ARG A 395 21.09 -22.94 40.15
C ARG A 395 20.80 -23.00 41.64
N TRP A 396 19.85 -22.25 42.16
CA TRP A 396 19.67 -22.05 43.60
C TRP A 396 18.36 -22.63 44.15
N ARG A 397 17.52 -23.26 43.33
CA ARG A 397 16.23 -23.83 43.73
C ARG A 397 16.35 -24.84 44.89
N TYR A 398 17.40 -25.64 44.88
CA TYR A 398 17.62 -26.70 45.89
C TYR A 398 18.55 -26.29 47.02
N ASN A 399 19.03 -25.04 47.06
CA ASN A 399 19.92 -24.59 48.11
C ASN A 399 19.12 -23.94 49.25
N ALA A 400 19.11 -24.57 50.44
CA ALA A 400 18.32 -24.15 51.59
C ALA A 400 18.57 -22.66 52.00
N LYS A 401 19.79 -22.16 51.84
CA LYS A 401 20.15 -20.76 52.21
C LYS A 401 19.64 -19.72 51.18
N ARG A 402 19.35 -20.12 49.93
CA ARG A 402 18.96 -19.22 48.83
C ARG A 402 17.61 -19.54 48.22
N SER A 403 16.91 -20.56 48.70
CA SER A 403 15.61 -20.98 48.18
C SER A 403 14.56 -19.85 48.23
N SER A 404 14.54 -19.04 49.29
CA SER A 404 13.63 -17.90 49.39
C SER A 404 13.89 -16.86 48.31
N GLN A 405 15.17 -16.57 47.98
CA GLN A 405 15.51 -15.65 46.89
C GLN A 405 15.16 -16.22 45.54
N ALA A 406 15.33 -17.54 45.34
CA ALA A 406 14.93 -18.23 44.11
C ALA A 406 13.41 -18.20 43.93
N GLN A 407 12.64 -18.42 44.99
CA GLN A 407 11.17 -18.29 44.95
C GLN A 407 10.70 -16.86 44.63
N SER A 408 11.36 -15.85 45.20
CA SER A 408 11.02 -14.44 44.86
C SER A 408 11.27 -14.14 43.39
N ARG A 409 12.37 -14.63 42.80
CA ARG A 409 12.65 -14.45 41.36
C ARG A 409 11.72 -15.26 40.47
N LEU A 410 11.27 -16.44 40.91
CA LEU A 410 10.28 -17.22 40.20
C LEU A 410 8.94 -16.43 40.11
N LYS A 411 8.51 -15.83 41.23
CA LYS A 411 7.31 -14.98 41.23
C LYS A 411 7.43 -13.76 40.31
N ILE A 412 8.65 -13.20 40.17
CA ILE A 412 8.88 -12.10 39.20
C ILE A 412 8.74 -12.66 37.78
N LEU A 413 9.33 -13.82 37.50
CA LEU A 413 9.28 -14.47 36.19
C LEU A 413 7.83 -14.81 35.77
N GLU A 414 7.00 -15.28 36.70
CA GLU A 414 5.56 -15.55 36.48
C GLU A 414 4.73 -14.29 36.21
N LYS A 415 5.13 -13.14 36.78
CA LYS A 415 4.45 -11.86 36.58
C LYS A 415 4.85 -11.12 35.31
N LEU A 416 5.94 -11.52 34.63
CA LEU A 416 6.38 -10.89 33.41
C LEU A 416 5.34 -11.14 32.29
N PRO A 417 4.98 -10.12 31.49
CA PRO A 417 4.03 -10.25 30.38
C PRO A 417 4.53 -11.26 29.38
N GLU A 418 3.63 -11.99 28.72
CA GLU A 418 4.00 -12.94 27.68
C GLU A 418 4.80 -12.26 26.56
N LEU A 419 5.92 -12.89 26.15
CA LEU A 419 6.72 -12.40 25.05
C LEU A 419 6.03 -12.72 23.73
N THR A 420 5.53 -11.70 23.06
CA THR A 420 5.08 -11.84 21.67
C THR A 420 6.29 -11.77 20.75
N PRO A 421 6.65 -12.86 20.06
CA PRO A 421 7.76 -12.82 19.12
C PRO A 421 7.45 -11.82 18.01
N VAL A 422 8.43 -11.03 17.64
CA VAL A 422 8.33 -10.19 16.45
C VAL A 422 8.24 -11.15 15.26
N VAL A 423 7.07 -11.25 14.66
CA VAL A 423 6.87 -12.06 13.45
C VAL A 423 7.63 -11.35 12.33
N ALA A 424 8.85 -11.79 12.08
CA ALA A 424 9.57 -11.37 10.89
C ALA A 424 8.78 -11.86 9.68
N GLU A 425 8.31 -10.93 8.88
CA GLU A 425 7.67 -11.26 7.61
C GLU A 425 8.71 -11.95 6.74
N GLN A 426 8.40 -13.18 6.30
CA GLN A 426 9.30 -13.90 5.40
C GLN A 426 9.44 -13.11 4.08
N GLU A 427 10.63 -12.62 3.83
CA GLU A 427 10.97 -12.01 2.55
C GLU A 427 11.13 -13.13 1.51
N VAL A 428 10.33 -13.06 0.46
CA VAL A 428 10.44 -14.00 -0.66
C VAL A 428 11.43 -13.41 -1.66
N ILE A 429 12.63 -13.98 -1.71
CA ILE A 429 13.65 -13.57 -2.68
C ILE A 429 13.40 -14.34 -3.97
N LEU A 430 13.01 -13.62 -5.04
CA LEU A 430 12.79 -14.21 -6.35
C LEU A 430 14.15 -14.41 -7.05
N ARG A 431 14.60 -15.67 -7.16
CA ARG A 431 15.83 -16.00 -7.87
C ARG A 431 15.52 -16.92 -9.05
N PHE A 432 15.93 -16.48 -10.23
CA PHE A 432 15.91 -17.35 -11.40
C PHE A 432 17.12 -18.30 -11.39
N PRO A 433 16.96 -19.53 -11.90
CA PRO A 433 18.06 -20.47 -11.98
C PRO A 433 19.15 -19.97 -12.93
N GLU A 434 20.40 -20.29 -12.61
CA GLU A 434 21.54 -20.02 -13.50
C GLU A 434 21.39 -20.77 -14.82
N VAL A 435 21.79 -20.11 -15.89
CA VAL A 435 21.70 -20.64 -17.26
C VAL A 435 23.05 -20.60 -17.94
N ASP A 436 23.24 -21.48 -18.94
CA ASP A 436 24.45 -21.53 -19.73
C ASP A 436 24.62 -20.24 -20.56
N LYS A 437 25.85 -19.75 -20.62
CA LYS A 437 26.19 -18.57 -21.42
C LYS A 437 26.18 -18.92 -22.91
N LEU A 438 25.48 -18.14 -23.70
CA LEU A 438 25.42 -18.24 -25.15
C LEU A 438 26.46 -17.30 -25.79
N SER A 439 26.98 -17.69 -26.97
CA SER A 439 27.83 -16.81 -27.76
C SER A 439 27.01 -15.75 -28.50
N PRO A 440 27.47 -14.49 -28.55
CA PRO A 440 26.81 -13.44 -29.34
C PRO A 440 26.88 -13.74 -30.87
N PRO A 441 25.91 -13.24 -31.68
CA PRO A 441 24.72 -12.48 -31.29
C PRO A 441 23.61 -13.38 -30.76
N ILE A 442 22.93 -12.95 -29.68
CA ILE A 442 21.87 -13.73 -29.03
C ILE A 442 20.53 -13.47 -29.69
N LEU A 443 20.15 -12.19 -29.76
CA LEU A 443 18.95 -11.73 -30.44
C LEU A 443 19.21 -10.36 -31.06
N GLN A 444 19.06 -10.29 -32.37
CA GLN A 444 19.27 -9.07 -33.16
C GLN A 444 18.07 -8.83 -34.08
N LEU A 445 17.58 -7.62 -34.07
CA LEU A 445 16.66 -7.08 -35.05
C LEU A 445 17.39 -6.04 -35.86
N SER A 446 17.43 -6.20 -37.20
CA SER A 446 18.15 -5.28 -38.10
C SER A 446 17.21 -4.73 -39.15
N GLU A 447 17.16 -3.38 -39.23
CA GLU A 447 16.42 -2.60 -40.22
C GLU A 447 14.93 -2.97 -40.28
N ILE A 448 14.33 -3.27 -39.11
CA ILE A 448 12.96 -3.74 -39.05
C ILE A 448 12.00 -2.60 -39.40
N THR A 449 11.18 -2.86 -40.42
CA THR A 449 9.97 -2.07 -40.74
C THR A 449 8.76 -2.96 -40.53
N PHE A 450 7.80 -2.47 -39.76
CA PHE A 450 6.57 -3.19 -39.45
C PHE A 450 5.37 -2.26 -39.30
N GLY A 451 4.21 -2.69 -39.82
CA GLY A 451 2.95 -1.96 -39.68
C GLY A 451 1.74 -2.87 -39.77
N TYR A 452 0.61 -2.41 -39.31
CA TYR A 452 -0.68 -3.06 -39.42
C TYR A 452 -1.43 -2.45 -40.62
N GLY A 453 -1.55 -3.21 -41.72
CA GLY A 453 -2.22 -2.72 -42.90
C GLY A 453 -1.49 -1.51 -43.53
N LYS A 454 -2.10 -0.32 -43.46
CA LYS A 454 -1.51 0.91 -44.00
C LYS A 454 -0.75 1.75 -42.96
N GLU A 455 -0.90 1.46 -41.67
CA GLU A 455 -0.25 2.19 -40.60
C GLU A 455 1.10 1.56 -40.26
N VAL A 456 2.18 2.32 -40.48
CA VAL A 456 3.53 1.91 -40.11
C VAL A 456 3.78 2.21 -38.64
N VAL A 457 4.05 1.16 -37.84
CA VAL A 457 4.36 1.25 -36.43
C VAL A 457 5.85 1.50 -36.20
N PHE A 458 6.71 0.74 -36.89
CA PHE A 458 8.16 0.86 -36.81
C PHE A 458 8.75 1.04 -38.18
N LYS A 459 9.77 1.91 -38.29
CA LYS A 459 10.50 2.17 -39.50
C LYS A 459 11.99 2.13 -39.21
N ASN A 460 12.69 1.22 -39.90
CA ASN A 460 14.17 1.05 -39.85
C ASN A 460 14.72 0.95 -38.41
N MET A 461 14.16 0.05 -37.61
CA MET A 461 14.51 -0.11 -36.19
C MET A 461 15.60 -1.19 -36.05
N ASN A 462 16.60 -0.90 -35.20
CA ASN A 462 17.69 -1.79 -34.88
C ASN A 462 17.72 -2.05 -33.36
N ILE A 463 17.76 -3.32 -32.94
CA ILE A 463 17.91 -3.73 -31.56
C ILE A 463 18.89 -4.89 -31.50
N ASN A 464 19.83 -4.83 -30.56
CA ASN A 464 20.74 -5.91 -30.23
C ASN A 464 20.65 -6.25 -28.76
N ALA A 465 20.51 -7.53 -28.43
CA ALA A 465 20.47 -8.02 -27.07
C ALA A 465 21.50 -9.12 -26.84
N ASP A 466 22.34 -8.93 -25.83
CA ASP A 466 23.36 -9.85 -25.35
C ASP A 466 22.99 -10.43 -23.98
N MET A 467 23.76 -11.41 -23.47
CA MET A 467 23.47 -12.08 -22.18
C MET A 467 23.47 -11.14 -20.97
N GLU A 468 24.19 -10.04 -21.05
CA GLU A 468 24.29 -9.05 -19.97
C GLU A 468 23.35 -7.86 -20.17
N SER A 469 22.65 -7.79 -21.30
CA SER A 469 21.78 -6.69 -21.66
C SER A 469 20.54 -6.65 -20.75
N ARG A 470 20.24 -5.46 -20.21
CA ARG A 470 19.00 -5.14 -19.51
C ARG A 470 18.34 -3.98 -20.21
N ILE A 471 17.33 -4.26 -21.01
CA ILE A 471 16.69 -3.29 -21.91
C ILE A 471 15.32 -2.92 -21.34
N ALA A 472 15.08 -1.65 -21.08
CA ALA A 472 13.77 -1.13 -20.71
C ALA A 472 13.11 -0.48 -21.93
N LEU A 473 11.89 -0.91 -22.23
CA LEU A 473 11.06 -0.33 -23.29
C LEU A 473 10.10 0.69 -22.67
N VAL A 474 10.32 1.96 -22.98
CA VAL A 474 9.51 3.08 -22.48
C VAL A 474 8.84 3.79 -23.68
N GLY A 475 7.59 4.16 -23.51
CA GLY A 475 6.83 4.87 -24.55
C GLY A 475 5.37 5.04 -24.18
N GLU A 476 4.67 5.88 -24.91
CA GLU A 476 3.25 6.16 -24.75
C GLU A 476 2.40 4.90 -25.01
N ASN A 477 1.18 4.87 -24.50
CA ASN A 477 0.26 3.76 -24.78
C ASN A 477 -0.16 3.83 -26.25
N GLY A 478 -0.08 2.66 -26.93
CA GLY A 478 -0.30 2.60 -28.38
C GLY A 478 0.97 2.79 -29.25
N ALA A 479 2.10 3.19 -28.68
CA ALA A 479 3.36 3.37 -29.44
C ALA A 479 3.97 2.07 -30.03
N GLY A 480 3.31 0.92 -29.81
CA GLY A 480 3.76 -0.35 -30.37
C GLY A 480 4.63 -1.22 -29.46
N LYS A 481 4.72 -0.94 -28.13
CA LYS A 481 5.53 -1.74 -27.18
C LYS A 481 5.23 -3.23 -27.28
N THR A 482 3.95 -3.61 -27.21
CA THR A 482 3.53 -5.01 -27.31
C THR A 482 3.81 -5.61 -28.71
N THR A 483 3.72 -4.79 -29.77
CA THR A 483 4.09 -5.21 -31.13
C THR A 483 5.58 -5.53 -31.22
N LEU A 484 6.43 -4.70 -30.60
CA LEU A 484 7.86 -4.96 -30.54
C LEU A 484 8.17 -6.25 -29.77
N VAL A 485 7.52 -6.47 -28.65
CA VAL A 485 7.65 -7.73 -27.90
C VAL A 485 7.28 -8.94 -28.76
N LYS A 486 6.20 -8.88 -29.54
CA LYS A 486 5.81 -9.95 -30.49
C LYS A 486 6.81 -10.17 -31.63
N LEU A 487 7.50 -9.11 -32.09
CA LEU A 487 8.59 -9.23 -33.02
C LEU A 487 9.84 -9.89 -32.40
N LEU A 488 10.15 -9.53 -31.13
CA LEU A 488 11.26 -10.13 -30.39
C LEU A 488 11.01 -11.61 -30.07
N THR A 489 9.78 -12.00 -29.73
CA THR A 489 9.41 -13.42 -29.52
C THR A 489 9.37 -14.20 -30.83
N GLY A 490 9.16 -13.54 -31.95
CA GLY A 490 9.00 -14.16 -33.26
C GLY A 490 7.57 -14.59 -33.56
N GLU A 491 6.58 -14.11 -32.81
CA GLU A 491 5.17 -14.30 -33.12
C GLU A 491 4.72 -13.50 -34.35
N LEU A 492 5.38 -12.35 -34.56
CA LEU A 492 5.19 -11.51 -35.74
C LEU A 492 6.44 -11.52 -36.60
N SER A 493 6.27 -11.57 -37.91
CA SER A 493 7.36 -11.42 -38.87
C SER A 493 7.42 -9.97 -39.36
N PRO A 494 8.63 -9.37 -39.47
CA PRO A 494 8.77 -8.03 -40.02
C PRO A 494 8.39 -7.98 -41.49
N GLN A 495 7.97 -6.81 -41.98
CA GLN A 495 7.69 -6.58 -43.39
C GLN A 495 9.01 -6.38 -44.17
N GLU A 496 9.95 -5.66 -43.58
CA GLU A 496 11.32 -5.44 -44.09
C GLU A 496 12.30 -5.64 -42.93
N GLY A 497 13.55 -5.96 -43.29
CA GLY A 497 14.58 -6.29 -42.33
C GLY A 497 14.54 -7.77 -41.90
N TYR A 498 15.36 -8.13 -40.93
CA TYR A 498 15.42 -9.51 -40.45
C TYR A 498 15.62 -9.62 -38.94
N ARG A 499 15.10 -10.70 -38.39
CA ARG A 499 15.30 -11.13 -37.01
C ARG A 499 16.30 -12.28 -36.98
N GLN A 500 17.42 -12.09 -36.29
CA GLN A 500 18.41 -13.12 -36.03
C GLN A 500 18.35 -13.52 -34.56
N ALA A 501 18.15 -14.80 -34.31
CA ALA A 501 18.11 -15.35 -32.94
C ALA A 501 19.07 -16.54 -32.85
N HIS A 502 19.76 -16.68 -31.73
CA HIS A 502 20.65 -17.82 -31.47
C HIS A 502 19.85 -19.12 -31.44
N ARG A 503 20.38 -20.20 -31.99
CA ARG A 503 19.71 -21.50 -32.13
C ARG A 503 19.27 -22.08 -30.78
N SER A 504 20.03 -21.85 -29.71
CA SER A 504 19.74 -22.31 -28.34
C SER A 504 19.03 -21.27 -27.51
N LEU A 505 18.45 -20.22 -28.11
CA LEU A 505 17.69 -19.20 -27.39
C LEU A 505 16.38 -19.78 -26.87
N LYS A 506 16.22 -19.74 -25.55
CA LYS A 506 14.99 -20.11 -24.86
C LYS A 506 14.37 -18.85 -24.28
N THR A 507 13.31 -18.38 -24.90
CA THR A 507 12.62 -17.14 -24.49
C THR A 507 11.52 -17.46 -23.49
N ALA A 508 11.44 -16.71 -22.40
CA ALA A 508 10.30 -16.70 -21.50
C ALA A 508 9.60 -15.34 -21.58
N PHE A 509 8.32 -15.36 -21.82
CA PHE A 509 7.49 -14.17 -21.93
C PHE A 509 6.47 -14.12 -20.79
N PHE A 510 6.54 -13.06 -19.99
CA PHE A 510 5.56 -12.74 -18.96
C PHE A 510 4.60 -11.69 -19.52
N SER A 511 3.42 -12.12 -19.90
CA SER A 511 2.40 -11.25 -20.48
C SER A 511 1.63 -10.48 -19.41
N GLN A 512 1.07 -9.34 -19.77
CA GLN A 512 0.20 -8.53 -18.91
C GLN A 512 -0.99 -9.35 -18.36
N HIS A 513 -1.55 -10.28 -19.14
CA HIS A 513 -2.66 -11.16 -18.79
C HIS A 513 -2.20 -12.58 -18.39
N HIS A 514 -1.08 -12.68 -17.68
CA HIS A 514 -0.54 -14.00 -17.26
C HIS A 514 -1.48 -14.80 -16.36
N VAL A 515 -2.35 -14.14 -15.61
CA VAL A 515 -3.34 -14.79 -14.72
C VAL A 515 -4.41 -15.51 -15.52
N ASP A 516 -4.79 -15.01 -16.69
CA ASP A 516 -5.83 -15.60 -17.55
C ASP A 516 -5.36 -16.90 -18.20
N GLN A 517 -4.05 -17.13 -18.24
CA GLN A 517 -3.46 -18.38 -18.73
C GLN A 517 -3.47 -19.52 -17.70
N LEU A 518 -3.87 -19.23 -16.45
CA LEU A 518 -3.93 -20.21 -15.38
C LEU A 518 -5.29 -20.92 -15.35
N VAL A 519 -5.28 -22.24 -15.28
CA VAL A 519 -6.50 -23.03 -15.08
C VAL A 519 -6.89 -22.93 -13.60
N MET A 520 -8.01 -22.34 -13.29
CA MET A 520 -8.40 -21.97 -11.93
C MET A 520 -8.79 -23.17 -11.05
N ASP A 521 -9.30 -24.25 -11.64
CA ASP A 521 -9.88 -25.40 -10.94
C ASP A 521 -8.85 -26.43 -10.48
N VAL A 522 -7.60 -26.36 -10.97
CA VAL A 522 -6.52 -27.29 -10.62
C VAL A 522 -5.61 -26.72 -9.54
N THR A 523 -4.85 -27.57 -8.88
CA THR A 523 -3.81 -27.13 -7.94
C THR A 523 -2.57 -26.61 -8.68
N ALA A 524 -1.78 -25.73 -8.03
CA ALA A 524 -0.56 -25.20 -8.63
C ALA A 524 0.43 -26.32 -9.02
N LEU A 525 0.49 -27.39 -8.22
CA LEU A 525 1.33 -28.55 -8.47
C LEU A 525 0.86 -29.34 -9.70
N GLU A 526 -0.42 -29.68 -9.78
CA GLU A 526 -1.02 -30.39 -10.92
C GLU A 526 -0.86 -29.60 -12.22
N PHE A 527 -1.07 -28.30 -12.19
CA PHE A 527 -0.86 -27.42 -13.34
C PHE A 527 0.58 -27.48 -13.85
N MET A 528 1.57 -27.47 -12.94
CA MET A 528 2.98 -27.61 -13.30
C MET A 528 3.29 -28.99 -13.93
N GLN A 529 2.72 -30.06 -13.38
CA GLN A 529 2.86 -31.42 -13.90
C GLN A 529 2.26 -31.58 -15.31
N GLN A 530 1.08 -30.99 -15.54
CA GLN A 530 0.43 -30.99 -16.84
C GLN A 530 1.22 -30.21 -17.89
N LYS A 531 1.77 -29.04 -17.53
CA LYS A 531 2.49 -28.16 -18.46
C LYS A 531 3.91 -28.66 -18.77
N PHE A 532 4.57 -29.32 -17.83
CA PHE A 532 5.96 -29.80 -17.96
C PHE A 532 6.10 -31.28 -17.57
N PRO A 533 5.56 -32.21 -18.34
CA PRO A 533 5.64 -33.63 -18.00
C PRO A 533 7.10 -34.13 -17.97
N GLY A 534 7.37 -35.13 -17.12
CA GLY A 534 8.65 -35.82 -17.09
C GLY A 534 9.62 -35.43 -15.97
N LYS A 535 9.26 -34.50 -15.08
CA LYS A 535 10.02 -34.18 -13.87
C LYS A 535 9.43 -34.85 -12.63
N ARG A 536 10.22 -34.97 -11.57
CA ARG A 536 9.75 -35.49 -10.29
C ARG A 536 8.92 -34.44 -9.55
N GLU A 537 7.97 -34.88 -8.74
CA GLU A 537 7.12 -33.98 -7.96
C GLU A 537 7.93 -33.05 -7.05
N GLU A 538 9.04 -33.52 -6.49
CA GLU A 538 9.94 -32.74 -5.65
C GLU A 538 10.56 -31.55 -6.40
N GLU A 539 10.86 -31.71 -7.69
CA GLU A 539 11.41 -30.62 -8.52
C GLU A 539 10.39 -29.51 -8.74
N TYR A 540 9.11 -29.86 -8.93
CA TYR A 540 8.05 -28.87 -9.05
C TYR A 540 7.81 -28.17 -7.73
N ARG A 541 7.80 -28.90 -6.61
CA ARG A 541 7.66 -28.30 -5.26
C ARG A 541 8.83 -27.38 -4.94
N HIS A 542 10.05 -27.75 -5.33
CA HIS A 542 11.23 -26.90 -5.17
C HIS A 542 11.11 -25.63 -6.00
N ALA A 543 10.71 -25.75 -7.28
CA ALA A 543 10.50 -24.61 -8.17
C ALA A 543 9.42 -23.65 -7.62
N LEU A 544 8.30 -24.18 -7.13
CA LEU A 544 7.25 -23.38 -6.47
C LEU A 544 7.76 -22.70 -5.19
N GLY A 545 8.54 -23.43 -4.38
CA GLY A 545 9.13 -22.93 -3.13
C GLY A 545 10.09 -21.76 -3.34
N MET A 546 10.91 -21.79 -4.43
CA MET A 546 11.81 -20.70 -4.80
C MET A 546 11.07 -19.36 -5.02
N PHE A 547 9.82 -19.42 -5.46
CA PHE A 547 8.97 -18.24 -5.68
C PHE A 547 7.96 -18.01 -4.56
N GLY A 548 8.15 -18.66 -3.38
CA GLY A 548 7.33 -18.43 -2.19
C GLY A 548 5.91 -19.01 -2.27
N VAL A 549 5.67 -19.98 -3.18
CA VAL A 549 4.48 -20.81 -3.18
C VAL A 549 4.79 -22.07 -2.37
N SER A 550 4.62 -21.96 -1.02
CA SER A 550 4.96 -23.02 -0.06
C SER A 550 4.05 -24.27 -0.23
N SER A 551 4.40 -25.36 0.45
CA SER A 551 3.76 -26.66 0.35
C SER A 551 2.23 -26.63 0.45
N ASP A 552 1.68 -25.87 1.39
CA ASP A 552 0.21 -25.74 1.56
C ASP A 552 -0.45 -24.96 0.43
N LEU A 553 0.21 -23.91 -0.07
CA LEU A 553 -0.30 -23.10 -1.18
C LEU A 553 -0.23 -23.86 -2.51
N ALA A 554 0.77 -24.74 -2.68
CA ALA A 554 0.93 -25.55 -3.89
C ALA A 554 -0.18 -26.59 -4.07
N LEU A 555 -0.82 -27.02 -2.96
CA LEU A 555 -1.90 -28.00 -2.95
C LEU A 555 -3.30 -27.38 -2.97
N ARG A 556 -3.42 -26.06 -2.91
CA ARG A 556 -4.71 -25.36 -3.02
C ARG A 556 -5.08 -25.11 -4.49
N PRO A 557 -6.38 -25.10 -4.81
CA PRO A 557 -6.83 -24.67 -6.13
C PRO A 557 -6.34 -23.26 -6.46
N ILE A 558 -5.92 -23.04 -7.70
CA ILE A 558 -5.39 -21.74 -8.17
C ILE A 558 -6.42 -20.62 -7.99
N ALA A 559 -7.71 -20.93 -8.10
CA ALA A 559 -8.79 -19.99 -7.84
C ALA A 559 -8.69 -19.34 -6.45
N SER A 560 -8.26 -20.10 -5.42
CA SER A 560 -8.17 -19.65 -4.02
C SER A 560 -6.94 -18.80 -3.72
N LEU A 561 -5.98 -18.72 -4.65
CA LEU A 561 -4.76 -17.93 -4.50
C LEU A 561 -5.05 -16.44 -4.70
N SER A 562 -4.34 -15.59 -3.94
CA SER A 562 -4.38 -14.13 -4.16
C SER A 562 -3.70 -13.77 -5.50
N GLY A 563 -4.00 -12.56 -6.05
CA GLY A 563 -3.39 -12.07 -7.29
C GLY A 563 -1.86 -12.17 -7.28
N GLY A 564 -1.20 -11.67 -6.21
CA GLY A 564 0.26 -11.78 -6.07
C GLY A 564 0.79 -13.22 -5.95
N GLN A 565 0.01 -14.16 -5.37
CA GLN A 565 0.37 -15.58 -5.35
C GLN A 565 0.25 -16.22 -6.74
N LYS A 566 -0.77 -15.82 -7.52
CA LYS A 566 -0.92 -16.23 -8.92
C LYS A 566 0.22 -15.70 -9.78
N SER A 567 0.66 -14.47 -9.56
CA SER A 567 1.84 -13.92 -10.26
C SER A 567 3.13 -14.65 -9.90
N ARG A 568 3.33 -14.99 -8.61
CA ARG A 568 4.48 -15.82 -8.20
C ARG A 568 4.43 -17.23 -8.79
N LEU A 569 3.25 -17.82 -8.91
CA LEU A 569 3.07 -19.08 -9.64
C LEU A 569 3.46 -18.92 -11.12
N ALA A 570 3.05 -17.83 -11.77
CA ALA A 570 3.44 -17.56 -13.16
C ALA A 570 4.96 -17.41 -13.31
N PHE A 571 5.65 -16.73 -12.37
CA PHE A 571 7.12 -16.67 -12.38
C PHE A 571 7.76 -18.05 -12.18
N ALA A 572 7.21 -18.88 -11.28
CA ALA A 572 7.69 -20.25 -11.11
C ALA A 572 7.55 -21.06 -12.40
N ILE A 573 6.44 -20.93 -13.12
CA ILE A 573 6.19 -21.57 -14.41
C ILE A 573 7.22 -21.12 -15.45
N LEU A 574 7.55 -19.84 -15.51
CA LEU A 574 8.55 -19.29 -16.44
C LEU A 574 9.97 -19.78 -16.13
N ALA A 575 10.28 -20.05 -14.87
CA ALA A 575 11.61 -20.48 -14.44
C ALA A 575 11.91 -21.97 -14.74
N VAL A 576 10.89 -22.84 -14.84
CA VAL A 576 11.06 -24.30 -15.03
C VAL A 576 11.84 -24.68 -16.30
N PRO A 577 11.61 -24.07 -17.49
CA PRO A 577 12.37 -24.38 -18.70
C PRO A 577 13.80 -23.82 -18.70
N ARG A 578 14.23 -23.12 -17.65
CA ARG A 578 15.53 -22.41 -17.54
C ARG A 578 15.78 -21.53 -18.76
N PRO A 579 14.98 -20.49 -18.97
CA PRO A 579 15.14 -19.58 -20.11
C PRO A 579 16.39 -18.74 -19.94
N ASN A 580 17.02 -18.40 -21.05
CA ASN A 580 18.19 -17.52 -21.13
C ASN A 580 17.86 -16.11 -21.64
N PHE A 581 16.59 -15.87 -22.01
CA PHE A 581 16.07 -14.57 -22.40
C PHE A 581 14.70 -14.35 -21.82
N PHE A 582 14.55 -13.28 -21.03
CA PHE A 582 13.27 -12.94 -20.38
C PHE A 582 12.69 -11.68 -21.01
N ILE A 583 11.42 -11.71 -21.27
CA ILE A 583 10.63 -10.55 -21.67
C ILE A 583 9.52 -10.37 -20.64
N PHE A 584 9.45 -9.18 -20.05
CA PHE A 584 8.43 -8.84 -19.06
C PHE A 584 7.57 -7.69 -19.59
N ASP A 585 6.26 -7.91 -19.69
CA ASP A 585 5.28 -6.88 -20.03
C ASP A 585 4.51 -6.48 -18.77
N GLU A 586 4.78 -5.28 -18.27
CA GLU A 586 4.21 -4.70 -17.04
C GLU A 586 4.25 -5.65 -15.82
N PRO A 587 5.41 -6.21 -15.44
CA PRO A 587 5.48 -7.23 -14.41
C PRO A 587 5.12 -6.74 -13.01
N THR A 588 5.04 -5.40 -12.83
CA THR A 588 4.82 -4.75 -11.54
C THR A 588 3.35 -4.71 -11.12
N ASN A 589 2.42 -4.75 -12.06
CA ASN A 589 1.00 -4.49 -11.82
C ASN A 589 0.31 -5.40 -10.80
N HIS A 590 0.89 -6.59 -10.55
CA HIS A 590 0.29 -7.59 -9.65
C HIS A 590 1.22 -8.04 -8.51
N LEU A 591 2.40 -7.41 -8.38
CA LEU A 591 3.35 -7.72 -7.32
C LEU A 591 3.30 -6.67 -6.20
N ASP A 592 3.47 -7.10 -4.97
CA ASP A 592 3.53 -6.22 -3.80
C ASP A 592 4.80 -5.37 -3.82
N VAL A 593 4.71 -4.15 -3.33
CA VAL A 593 5.85 -3.23 -3.16
C VAL A 593 7.00 -3.88 -2.37
N GLU A 594 6.69 -4.77 -1.44
CA GLU A 594 7.67 -5.49 -0.62
C GLU A 594 8.39 -6.60 -1.40
N SER A 595 7.77 -7.17 -2.45
CA SER A 595 8.37 -8.22 -3.31
C SER A 595 9.46 -7.71 -4.25
N TRP A 596 9.63 -6.38 -4.39
CA TRP A 596 10.58 -5.73 -5.31
C TRP A 596 11.91 -5.33 -4.68
N LYS A 597 12.19 -5.73 -3.43
CA LYS A 597 13.43 -5.33 -2.76
C LYS A 597 14.67 -6.08 -3.21
N HIS A 598 14.55 -7.08 -4.07
CA HIS A 598 15.66 -7.97 -4.44
C HIS A 598 15.81 -8.19 -5.93
#